data_bf964f417efed1b4c12eb9e0427f5d07
#
_entry.id   bf964f417efed1b4c12eb9e0427f5d07
#
_cell.length_a   1.000
_cell.length_b   1.000
_cell.length_c   1.000
_cell.angle_alpha   90.00
_cell.angle_beta   90.00
_cell.angle_gamma   90.00
#
_symmetry.space_group_name_H-M   'P 1'
#
loop_
_entity.id
_entity.type
_entity.pdbx_description
1 polymer ?
#
loop_
_entity_poly.entity_id
_entity_poly.type
_entity_poly.pdbx_seq_one_letter_code
_entity_poly.pdbx_strand_id
1 'polypeptide(L)'
;MLTIQNLSYSHPNKNTLFTNLSMTVNQSDKIALIGNNGIGKSTLLKLIAKDLKPDEGQITSQAKPYYIPQIFGQFNKLTIAQALQVETKLNALHKILSGSVDEKNYSLLNDDWTIEEKCQEALSYWDISDLSLSQKLSELSGGQKTKVFLAGLFIHQPSFVLLDEPSNHLDKSSRDLLYDFVQTSRATFIIVSHDRELLQLLNPIYELNRNEIKVYGGNYEFYKEQKEIEQNALSQDIQSKEKALRKAKEKERKTIERQNRLDSRGKKKQEKAGVARIMMNTLRNNAENSTSKMKSVHTEKIGSVSQELQELRSSLPDIDKMKFGFDNSALHKGKILFTANDLNFSYDTQPLWTENLNFKITSGERIALKGKNGSGKTTLIKLILGNIEPQTGKVYRADNKSVYIDQDYSLIDDKLKVYEQAEQFNTSALQEHEIKIRLNRFLFTKEDWDKSCNALSGGEKMRLMLCCTGHRTKRICVGRLKML
;
A
#
# COMPACT_ATOMS: atom_id res chain seq x y z
N MET A 1 -26.85 -1.88 5.79
CA MET A 1 -26.58 -3.01 4.94
C MET A 1 -26.16 -2.54 3.54
N LEU A 2 -25.10 -3.13 2.99
CA LEU A 2 -24.54 -2.83 1.67
C LEU A 2 -24.54 -4.09 0.82
N THR A 3 -24.96 -3.96 -0.45
CA THR A 3 -24.84 -5.04 -1.44
C THR A 3 -24.20 -4.49 -2.71
N ILE A 4 -23.16 -5.15 -3.17
CA ILE A 4 -22.46 -4.88 -4.41
C ILE A 4 -22.67 -6.09 -5.31
N GLN A 5 -23.07 -5.88 -6.55
CA GLN A 5 -23.31 -6.93 -7.53
C GLN A 5 -22.62 -6.61 -8.85
N ASN A 6 -21.76 -7.54 -9.29
CA ASN A 6 -21.08 -7.52 -10.59
C ASN A 6 -20.37 -6.19 -10.91
N LEU A 7 -19.75 -5.61 -9.89
CA LEU A 7 -19.11 -4.29 -9.99
C LEU A 7 -17.83 -4.37 -10.82
N SER A 8 -17.76 -3.56 -11.87
CA SER A 8 -16.54 -3.37 -12.68
C SER A 8 -16.16 -1.89 -12.71
N TYR A 9 -14.87 -1.61 -12.66
CA TYR A 9 -14.36 -0.25 -12.72
C TYR A 9 -12.99 -0.19 -13.38
N SER A 10 -12.82 0.79 -14.28
CA SER A 10 -11.56 1.13 -14.93
C SER A 10 -11.22 2.60 -14.69
N HIS A 11 -9.93 2.89 -14.53
CA HIS A 11 -9.50 4.28 -14.48
C HIS A 11 -9.70 4.99 -15.85
N PRO A 12 -9.79 6.33 -15.89
CA PRO A 12 -9.91 7.09 -17.14
C PRO A 12 -8.85 6.73 -18.18
N ASN A 13 -7.70 6.23 -17.77
CA ASN A 13 -6.61 5.76 -18.63
C ASN A 13 -6.84 4.34 -19.20
N LYS A 14 -8.04 3.78 -19.10
CA LYS A 14 -8.46 2.45 -19.56
C LYS A 14 -7.76 1.26 -18.87
N ASN A 15 -7.07 1.45 -17.79
CA ASN A 15 -6.56 0.35 -16.97
C ASN A 15 -7.70 -0.19 -16.10
N THR A 16 -8.17 -1.41 -16.41
CA THR A 16 -9.17 -2.10 -15.60
C THR A 16 -8.60 -2.40 -14.22
N LEU A 17 -9.27 -1.92 -13.19
CA LEU A 17 -8.85 -2.08 -11.81
C LEU A 17 -9.41 -3.38 -11.23
N PHE A 18 -10.71 -3.61 -11.43
CA PHE A 18 -11.39 -4.85 -11.05
C PHE A 18 -12.61 -5.10 -11.93
N THR A 19 -13.00 -6.37 -12.04
CA THR A 19 -14.12 -6.84 -12.83
C THR A 19 -15.01 -7.77 -12.01
N ASN A 20 -16.32 -7.61 -12.17
CA ASN A 20 -17.34 -8.52 -11.64
C ASN A 20 -17.26 -8.77 -10.11
N LEU A 21 -16.91 -7.73 -9.34
CA LEU A 21 -16.86 -7.84 -7.89
C LEU A 21 -18.26 -7.92 -7.28
N SER A 22 -18.44 -8.81 -6.32
CA SER A 22 -19.67 -8.92 -5.55
C SER A 22 -19.34 -9.07 -4.07
N MET A 23 -20.06 -8.33 -3.21
CA MET A 23 -19.92 -8.43 -1.77
C MET A 23 -21.20 -8.00 -1.05
N THR A 24 -21.39 -8.52 0.15
CA THR A 24 -22.49 -8.13 1.03
C THR A 24 -21.95 -7.82 2.42
N VAL A 25 -22.44 -6.72 3.00
CA VAL A 25 -22.10 -6.29 4.37
C VAL A 25 -23.39 -6.15 5.15
N ASN A 26 -23.47 -6.78 6.30
CA ASN A 26 -24.64 -6.71 7.17
C ASN A 26 -24.58 -5.49 8.10
N GLN A 27 -25.69 -5.21 8.74
CA GLN A 27 -25.74 -4.17 9.75
C GLN A 27 -24.87 -4.55 10.95
N SER A 28 -24.16 -3.58 11.50
CA SER A 28 -23.22 -3.71 12.62
C SER A 28 -21.98 -4.57 12.34
N ASP A 29 -21.76 -5.01 11.11
CA ASP A 29 -20.49 -5.66 10.73
C ASP A 29 -19.33 -4.67 10.83
N LYS A 30 -18.19 -5.14 11.32
CA LYS A 30 -16.93 -4.38 11.39
C LYS A 30 -15.89 -5.08 10.52
N ILE A 31 -15.84 -4.68 9.26
CA ILE A 31 -15.10 -5.38 8.22
C ILE A 31 -13.75 -4.72 7.99
N ALA A 32 -12.70 -5.53 7.91
CA ALA A 32 -11.43 -5.09 7.34
C ALA A 32 -11.41 -5.38 5.84
N LEU A 33 -11.14 -4.36 5.03
CA LEU A 33 -10.88 -4.51 3.60
C LEU A 33 -9.37 -4.46 3.37
N ILE A 34 -8.79 -5.59 3.02
CA ILE A 34 -7.36 -5.75 2.79
C ILE A 34 -7.07 -6.13 1.34
N GLY A 35 -5.82 -6.11 0.93
CA GLY A 35 -5.37 -6.46 -0.43
C GLY A 35 -4.07 -5.74 -0.79
N ASN A 36 -3.46 -6.10 -1.91
CA ASN A 36 -2.21 -5.51 -2.37
C ASN A 36 -2.32 -3.99 -2.59
N ASN A 37 -1.20 -3.29 -2.48
CA ASN A 37 -1.16 -1.87 -2.78
C ASN A 37 -1.49 -1.64 -4.26
N GLY A 38 -2.32 -0.63 -4.55
CA GLY A 38 -2.75 -0.33 -5.92
C GLY A 38 -3.90 -1.21 -6.45
N ILE A 39 -4.38 -2.21 -5.70
CA ILE A 39 -5.49 -3.08 -6.13
C ILE A 39 -6.85 -2.35 -6.22
N GLY A 40 -6.97 -1.15 -5.64
CA GLY A 40 -8.20 -0.36 -5.72
C GLY A 40 -9.02 -0.27 -4.44
N LYS A 41 -8.45 -0.56 -3.27
CA LYS A 41 -9.18 -0.46 -1.98
C LYS A 41 -9.84 0.90 -1.77
N SER A 42 -9.07 1.99 -1.88
CA SER A 42 -9.58 3.37 -1.76
C SER A 42 -10.59 3.71 -2.87
N THR A 43 -10.39 3.17 -4.07
CA THR A 43 -11.33 3.35 -5.19
C THR A 43 -12.67 2.67 -4.90
N LEU A 44 -12.64 1.44 -4.35
CA LEU A 44 -13.85 0.74 -3.94
C LEU A 44 -14.60 1.51 -2.84
N LEU A 45 -13.90 2.07 -1.84
CA LEU A 45 -14.55 2.92 -0.83
C LEU A 45 -15.20 4.16 -1.46
N LYS A 46 -14.55 4.84 -2.43
CA LYS A 46 -15.11 5.98 -3.15
C LYS A 46 -16.34 5.62 -4.00
N LEU A 47 -16.36 4.43 -4.61
CA LEU A 47 -17.53 3.92 -5.32
C LEU A 47 -18.69 3.66 -4.36
N ILE A 48 -18.44 3.08 -3.19
CA ILE A 48 -19.46 2.87 -2.15
C ILE A 48 -19.95 4.21 -1.60
N ALA A 49 -19.06 5.19 -1.42
CA ALA A 49 -19.40 6.56 -1.01
C ALA A 49 -20.17 7.36 -2.07
N LYS A 50 -20.26 6.84 -3.31
CA LYS A 50 -20.82 7.50 -4.52
C LYS A 50 -20.02 8.73 -4.99
N ASP A 51 -18.75 8.84 -4.59
CA ASP A 51 -17.83 9.84 -5.12
C ASP A 51 -17.35 9.49 -6.54
N LEU A 52 -17.43 8.22 -6.91
CA LEU A 52 -17.16 7.69 -8.25
C LEU A 52 -18.36 6.88 -8.74
N LYS A 53 -18.51 6.80 -10.06
CA LYS A 53 -19.52 5.95 -10.71
C LYS A 53 -18.85 4.68 -11.23
N PRO A 54 -19.45 3.50 -11.03
CA PRO A 54 -18.95 2.26 -11.62
C PRO A 54 -19.18 2.26 -13.14
N ASP A 55 -18.36 1.49 -13.86
CA ASP A 55 -18.57 1.24 -15.30
C ASP A 55 -19.72 0.26 -15.51
N GLU A 56 -19.77 -0.80 -14.66
CA GLU A 56 -20.81 -1.82 -14.67
C GLU A 56 -21.14 -2.26 -13.25
N GLY A 57 -22.32 -2.88 -13.09
CA GLY A 57 -22.79 -3.40 -11.81
C GLY A 57 -23.57 -2.38 -10.99
N GLN A 58 -23.95 -2.79 -9.79
CA GLN A 58 -24.83 -2.01 -8.93
C GLN A 58 -24.34 -2.01 -7.47
N ILE A 59 -24.43 -0.84 -6.83
CA ILE A 59 -24.16 -0.67 -5.40
C ILE A 59 -25.45 -0.17 -4.73
N THR A 60 -25.98 -0.99 -3.83
CA THR A 60 -27.16 -0.68 -3.05
C THR A 60 -26.81 -0.56 -1.58
N SER A 61 -27.14 0.57 -0.96
CA SER A 61 -26.92 0.82 0.45
C SER A 61 -28.16 1.40 1.10
N GLN A 62 -28.54 0.91 2.25
CA GLN A 62 -29.69 1.39 3.04
C GLN A 62 -29.40 2.73 3.72
N ALA A 63 -28.14 3.02 4.05
CA ALA A 63 -27.71 4.26 4.67
C ALA A 63 -26.64 4.92 3.83
N LYS A 64 -26.60 6.25 3.86
CA LYS A 64 -25.51 7.01 3.25
C LYS A 64 -24.25 6.80 4.08
N PRO A 65 -23.15 6.33 3.50
CA PRO A 65 -21.91 6.13 4.25
C PRO A 65 -21.26 7.46 4.64
N TYR A 66 -20.67 7.51 5.82
CA TYR A 66 -19.75 8.56 6.23
C TYR A 66 -18.34 8.13 5.86
N TYR A 67 -17.73 8.82 4.90
CA TYR A 67 -16.43 8.45 4.36
C TYR A 67 -15.30 9.35 4.85
N ILE A 68 -14.27 8.75 5.43
CA ILE A 68 -13.02 9.43 5.81
C ILE A 68 -11.90 8.95 4.88
N PRO A 69 -11.38 9.80 3.99
CA PRO A 69 -10.34 9.45 3.03
C PRO A 69 -8.95 9.42 3.65
N GLN A 70 -8.03 8.71 3.01
CA GLN A 70 -6.61 8.66 3.39
C GLN A 70 -5.90 10.02 3.24
N ILE A 71 -6.25 10.81 2.22
CA ILE A 71 -5.58 12.07 1.87
C ILE A 71 -6.54 13.23 2.07
N PHE A 72 -6.11 14.25 2.81
CA PHE A 72 -6.93 15.43 3.15
C PHE A 72 -6.56 16.68 2.34
N GLY A 73 -5.60 16.62 1.42
CA GLY A 73 -5.12 17.80 0.66
C GLY A 73 -6.21 18.57 -0.08
N GLN A 74 -7.21 17.84 -0.59
CA GLN A 74 -8.38 18.41 -1.26
C GLN A 74 -9.25 19.29 -0.34
N PHE A 75 -9.18 19.11 0.98
CA PHE A 75 -9.96 19.84 1.96
C PHE A 75 -9.20 21.00 2.60
N ASN A 76 -7.95 21.26 2.22
CA ASN A 76 -7.08 22.26 2.84
C ASN A 76 -7.67 23.69 2.86
N LYS A 77 -8.56 24.01 1.90
CA LYS A 77 -9.22 25.32 1.83
C LYS A 77 -10.40 25.48 2.79
N LEU A 78 -10.92 24.38 3.34
CA LEU A 78 -12.07 24.37 4.23
C LEU A 78 -11.66 24.77 5.65
N THR A 79 -12.62 25.35 6.38
CA THR A 79 -12.54 25.50 7.84
C THR A 79 -12.85 24.15 8.52
N ILE A 80 -12.53 24.04 9.81
CA ILE A 80 -12.89 22.85 10.61
C ILE A 80 -14.42 22.67 10.61
N ALA A 81 -15.20 23.73 10.80
CA ALA A 81 -16.66 23.66 10.75
C ALA A 81 -17.21 23.15 9.41
N GLN A 82 -16.60 23.57 8.29
CA GLN A 82 -16.96 23.10 6.96
C GLN A 82 -16.59 21.62 6.76
N ALA A 83 -15.40 21.22 7.20
CA ALA A 83 -14.95 19.83 7.10
C ALA A 83 -15.80 18.86 7.94
N LEU A 84 -16.23 19.31 9.11
CA LEU A 84 -17.17 18.61 9.97
C LEU A 84 -18.63 18.67 9.47
N GLN A 85 -18.92 19.44 8.40
CA GLN A 85 -20.27 19.64 7.85
C GLN A 85 -21.26 20.23 8.89
N VAL A 86 -20.79 21.05 9.83
CA VAL A 86 -21.60 21.68 10.88
C VAL A 86 -21.78 23.18 10.70
N GLU A 87 -21.03 23.81 9.79
CA GLU A 87 -21.03 25.27 9.57
C GLU A 87 -22.45 25.84 9.37
N THR A 88 -23.28 25.17 8.56
CA THR A 88 -24.64 25.63 8.28
C THR A 88 -25.50 25.66 9.56
N LYS A 89 -25.39 24.64 10.40
CA LYS A 89 -26.11 24.56 11.67
C LYS A 89 -25.58 25.58 12.68
N LEU A 90 -24.28 25.75 12.79
CA LEU A 90 -23.65 26.76 13.67
C LEU A 90 -24.06 28.17 13.27
N ASN A 91 -24.03 28.48 11.98
CA ASN A 91 -24.45 29.79 11.46
C ASN A 91 -25.96 30.04 11.72
N ALA A 92 -26.79 29.01 11.58
CA ALA A 92 -28.22 29.09 11.88
C ALA A 92 -28.44 29.34 13.37
N LEU A 93 -27.76 28.61 14.26
CA LEU A 93 -27.81 28.80 15.71
C LEU A 93 -27.40 30.23 16.11
N HIS A 94 -26.26 30.73 15.63
CA HIS A 94 -25.79 32.08 15.94
C HIS A 94 -26.76 33.16 15.46
N LYS A 95 -27.39 33.01 14.27
CA LYS A 95 -28.41 33.94 13.79
C LYS A 95 -29.67 33.92 14.65
N ILE A 96 -30.14 32.78 15.09
CA ILE A 96 -31.30 32.65 15.96
C ILE A 96 -30.98 33.31 17.33
N LEU A 97 -29.84 33.01 17.91
CA LEU A 97 -29.38 33.63 19.19
C LEU A 97 -29.20 35.15 19.08
N SER A 98 -28.86 35.67 17.90
CA SER A 98 -28.78 37.11 17.62
C SER A 98 -30.15 37.78 17.34
N GLY A 99 -31.27 37.04 17.48
CA GLY A 99 -32.61 37.54 17.35
C GLY A 99 -33.26 37.36 15.99
N SER A 100 -32.70 36.58 15.08
CA SER A 100 -33.35 36.26 13.79
C SER A 100 -34.54 35.30 13.99
N VAL A 101 -35.69 35.70 13.45
CA VAL A 101 -36.94 34.90 13.47
C VAL A 101 -37.22 34.19 12.12
N ASP A 102 -36.21 34.14 11.22
CA ASP A 102 -36.36 33.53 9.92
C ASP A 102 -36.48 31.97 10.08
N GLU A 103 -37.63 31.43 9.60
CA GLU A 103 -37.94 30.01 9.63
C GLU A 103 -36.86 29.13 8.96
N LYS A 104 -36.14 29.68 8.00
CA LYS A 104 -35.04 28.96 7.35
C LYS A 104 -33.93 28.59 8.35
N ASN A 105 -33.62 29.45 9.30
CA ASN A 105 -32.60 29.19 10.31
C ASN A 105 -33.03 28.05 11.25
N TYR A 106 -34.31 27.99 11.64
CA TYR A 106 -34.85 26.92 12.45
C TYR A 106 -34.84 25.59 11.70
N SER A 107 -35.24 25.61 10.43
CA SER A 107 -35.19 24.41 9.58
C SER A 107 -33.75 23.91 9.37
N LEU A 108 -32.76 24.80 9.21
CA LEU A 108 -31.35 24.43 9.05
C LEU A 108 -30.73 23.92 10.34
N LEU A 109 -31.13 24.45 11.49
CA LEU A 109 -30.70 23.98 12.81
C LEU A 109 -31.26 22.58 13.09
N ASN A 110 -32.50 22.29 12.65
CA ASN A 110 -33.18 21.02 12.82
C ASN A 110 -33.17 20.51 14.27
N ASP A 111 -33.57 21.37 15.21
CA ASP A 111 -33.60 21.16 16.66
C ASP A 111 -32.27 20.78 17.31
N ASP A 112 -31.16 20.95 16.61
CA ASP A 112 -29.83 20.61 17.14
C ASP A 112 -29.21 21.80 17.90
N TRP A 113 -29.87 22.24 18.97
CA TRP A 113 -29.48 23.39 19.77
C TRP A 113 -28.13 23.24 20.48
N THR A 114 -27.67 22.01 20.67
CA THR A 114 -26.42 21.67 21.33
C THR A 114 -25.27 21.36 20.36
N ILE A 115 -25.41 21.78 19.09
CA ILE A 115 -24.39 21.46 18.06
C ILE A 115 -23.00 22.02 18.40
N GLU A 116 -22.92 23.19 19.04
CA GLU A 116 -21.67 23.79 19.45
C GLU A 116 -20.99 23.00 20.57
N GLU A 117 -21.76 22.60 21.59
CA GLU A 117 -21.29 21.74 22.67
C GLU A 117 -20.86 20.36 22.17
N LYS A 118 -21.62 19.75 21.28
CA LYS A 118 -21.25 18.47 20.62
C LYS A 118 -19.94 18.59 19.87
N CYS A 119 -19.71 19.72 19.19
CA CYS A 119 -18.43 19.96 18.51
C CYS A 119 -17.28 20.06 19.52
N GLN A 120 -17.46 20.79 20.61
CA GLN A 120 -16.45 20.93 21.65
C GLN A 120 -16.15 19.60 22.34
N GLU A 121 -17.17 18.80 22.68
CA GLU A 121 -17.01 17.46 23.22
C GLU A 121 -16.26 16.54 22.27
N ALA A 122 -16.61 16.55 20.98
CA ALA A 122 -15.94 15.75 19.96
C ALA A 122 -14.48 16.13 19.79
N LEU A 123 -14.16 17.44 19.76
CA LEU A 123 -12.78 17.90 19.68
C LEU A 123 -11.99 17.56 20.95
N SER A 124 -12.63 17.66 22.12
CA SER A 124 -12.02 17.28 23.40
C SER A 124 -11.73 15.77 23.47
N TYR A 125 -12.65 14.93 23.02
CA TYR A 125 -12.46 13.48 22.96
C TYR A 125 -11.22 13.09 22.15
N TRP A 126 -10.92 13.83 21.07
CA TRP A 126 -9.75 13.59 20.23
C TRP A 126 -8.50 14.38 20.64
N ASP A 127 -8.51 15.01 21.82
CA ASP A 127 -7.36 15.80 22.34
C ASP A 127 -6.90 16.90 21.34
N ILE A 128 -7.88 17.67 20.85
CA ILE A 128 -7.72 18.83 19.95
C ILE A 128 -8.68 19.97 20.32
N SER A 129 -9.00 20.13 21.57
CA SER A 129 -9.91 21.16 22.08
C SER A 129 -9.39 22.62 21.92
N ASP A 130 -8.08 22.77 21.68
CA ASP A 130 -7.41 24.04 21.41
C ASP A 130 -7.69 24.58 19.99
N LEU A 131 -8.29 23.79 19.10
CA LEU A 131 -8.56 24.21 17.75
C LEU A 131 -9.89 24.97 17.63
N SER A 132 -9.86 26.12 16.93
CA SER A 132 -11.07 26.88 16.62
C SER A 132 -11.79 26.32 15.41
N LEU A 133 -13.12 26.20 15.45
CA LEU A 133 -13.95 25.75 14.33
C LEU A 133 -13.81 26.61 13.07
N SER A 134 -13.39 27.87 13.20
CA SER A 134 -13.12 28.79 12.09
C SER A 134 -11.74 28.61 11.46
N GLN A 135 -10.84 27.88 12.10
CA GLN A 135 -9.48 27.63 11.62
C GLN A 135 -9.47 26.79 10.34
N LYS A 136 -8.56 27.11 9.40
CA LYS A 136 -8.43 26.36 8.14
C LYS A 136 -7.68 25.04 8.33
N LEU A 137 -8.09 24.02 7.63
CA LEU A 137 -7.41 22.72 7.63
C LEU A 137 -5.96 22.80 7.11
N SER A 138 -5.63 23.80 6.25
CA SER A 138 -4.25 24.02 5.79
C SER A 138 -3.24 24.28 6.90
N GLU A 139 -3.69 24.82 8.02
CA GLU A 139 -2.86 25.18 9.19
C GLU A 139 -2.59 24.00 10.11
N LEU A 140 -3.35 22.90 9.93
CA LEU A 140 -3.27 21.73 10.77
C LEU A 140 -2.23 20.72 10.29
N SER A 141 -1.59 20.03 11.23
CA SER A 141 -0.77 18.86 10.96
C SER A 141 -1.62 17.68 10.42
N GLY A 142 -1.00 16.72 9.74
CA GLY A 142 -1.71 15.54 9.24
C GLY A 142 -2.47 14.78 10.33
N GLY A 143 -1.90 14.67 11.53
CA GLY A 143 -2.57 14.03 12.67
C GLY A 143 -3.78 14.81 13.18
N GLN A 144 -3.68 16.13 13.27
CA GLN A 144 -4.81 16.98 13.65
C GLN A 144 -5.94 16.91 12.62
N LYS A 145 -5.62 16.92 11.32
CA LYS A 145 -6.63 16.72 10.26
C LYS A 145 -7.37 15.40 10.43
N THR A 146 -6.64 14.31 10.65
CA THR A 146 -7.26 12.99 10.87
C THR A 146 -8.19 13.02 12.09
N LYS A 147 -7.75 13.61 13.21
CA LYS A 147 -8.57 13.77 14.42
C LYS A 147 -9.83 14.59 14.17
N VAL A 148 -9.75 15.68 13.41
CA VAL A 148 -10.91 16.50 13.02
C VAL A 148 -11.93 15.67 12.26
N PHE A 149 -11.53 14.90 11.24
CA PHE A 149 -12.46 14.06 10.50
C PHE A 149 -13.05 12.93 11.36
N LEU A 150 -12.27 12.37 12.29
CA LEU A 150 -12.77 11.38 13.25
C LEU A 150 -13.75 11.99 14.26
N ALA A 151 -13.57 13.25 14.64
CA ALA A 151 -14.53 13.98 15.49
C ALA A 151 -15.92 14.08 14.85
N GLY A 152 -15.99 14.13 13.51
CA GLY A 152 -17.25 14.09 12.78
C GLY A 152 -18.04 12.81 13.02
N LEU A 153 -17.40 11.67 13.29
CA LEU A 153 -18.09 10.43 13.65
C LEU A 153 -18.82 10.55 15.00
N PHE A 154 -18.24 11.26 15.93
CA PHE A 154 -18.84 11.52 17.23
C PHE A 154 -20.04 12.46 17.12
N ILE A 155 -19.92 13.51 16.31
CA ILE A 155 -20.98 14.51 16.10
C ILE A 155 -22.18 13.93 15.35
N HIS A 156 -21.94 13.22 14.25
CA HIS A 156 -23.00 12.76 13.33
C HIS A 156 -23.55 11.38 13.66
N GLN A 157 -22.82 10.58 14.44
CA GLN A 157 -23.17 9.21 14.82
C GLN A 157 -23.72 8.37 13.62
N PRO A 158 -22.98 8.30 12.49
CA PRO A 158 -23.46 7.63 11.30
C PRO A 158 -23.62 6.13 11.54
N SER A 159 -24.68 5.56 10.97
CA SER A 159 -24.91 4.10 11.03
C SER A 159 -24.01 3.28 10.11
N PHE A 160 -23.37 3.92 9.11
CA PHE A 160 -22.47 3.29 8.17
C PHE A 160 -21.23 4.16 7.93
N VAL A 161 -20.07 3.59 8.14
CA VAL A 161 -18.78 4.30 8.16
C VAL A 161 -17.77 3.61 7.24
N LEU A 162 -17.09 4.40 6.43
CA LEU A 162 -15.98 3.98 5.56
C LEU A 162 -14.71 4.70 6.00
N LEU A 163 -13.68 3.96 6.41
CA LEU A 163 -12.41 4.53 6.84
C LEU A 163 -11.27 4.04 5.94
N ASP A 164 -10.54 4.98 5.36
CA ASP A 164 -9.40 4.69 4.51
C ASP A 164 -8.09 5.06 5.22
N GLU A 165 -7.39 4.07 5.77
CA GLU A 165 -6.15 4.21 6.53
C GLU A 165 -6.27 5.20 7.71
N PRO A 166 -7.27 5.09 8.59
CA PRO A 166 -7.55 6.08 9.64
C PRO A 166 -6.47 6.18 10.72
N SER A 167 -5.66 5.14 10.91
CA SER A 167 -4.55 5.13 11.88
C SER A 167 -3.29 5.85 11.37
N ASN A 168 -3.26 6.24 10.09
CA ASN A 168 -2.15 7.01 9.54
C ASN A 168 -2.09 8.39 10.21
N HIS A 169 -0.89 8.86 10.48
CA HIS A 169 -0.61 10.15 11.15
C HIS A 169 -1.09 10.26 12.61
N LEU A 170 -1.80 9.28 13.16
CA LEU A 170 -2.15 9.26 14.58
C LEU A 170 -0.96 8.81 15.44
N ASP A 171 -0.81 9.44 16.61
CA ASP A 171 0.08 8.95 17.66
C ASP A 171 -0.58 7.79 18.41
N LYS A 172 0.16 7.19 19.35
CA LYS A 172 -0.30 5.98 20.05
C LYS A 172 -1.60 6.23 20.81
N SER A 173 -1.69 7.32 21.59
CA SER A 173 -2.90 7.63 22.37
C SER A 173 -4.13 7.83 21.49
N SER A 174 -3.97 8.50 20.35
CA SER A 174 -5.08 8.69 19.41
C SER A 174 -5.49 7.42 18.67
N ARG A 175 -4.57 6.48 18.47
CA ARG A 175 -4.91 5.14 17.93
C ARG A 175 -5.71 4.35 18.95
N ASP A 176 -5.29 4.35 20.22
CA ASP A 176 -6.00 3.67 21.28
C ASP A 176 -7.46 4.19 21.36
N LEU A 177 -7.66 5.51 21.27
CA LEU A 177 -9.00 6.12 21.18
C LEU A 177 -9.79 5.66 19.93
N LEU A 178 -9.14 5.53 18.77
CA LEU A 178 -9.77 5.00 17.56
C LEU A 178 -10.21 3.55 17.75
N TYR A 179 -9.38 2.74 18.37
CA TYR A 179 -9.67 1.33 18.63
C TYR A 179 -10.87 1.17 19.55
N ASP A 180 -10.90 1.91 20.66
CA ASP A 180 -12.02 1.92 21.60
C ASP A 180 -13.30 2.40 20.92
N PHE A 181 -13.23 3.46 20.11
CA PHE A 181 -14.38 3.96 19.36
C PHE A 181 -14.94 2.91 18.39
N VAL A 182 -14.06 2.25 17.63
CA VAL A 182 -14.48 1.20 16.69
C VAL A 182 -15.10 0.00 17.45
N GLN A 183 -14.52 -0.41 18.58
CA GLN A 183 -15.03 -1.53 19.37
C GLN A 183 -16.40 -1.25 19.99
N THR A 184 -16.58 -0.05 20.56
CA THR A 184 -17.81 0.30 21.31
C THR A 184 -18.96 0.72 20.40
N SER A 185 -18.69 1.21 19.21
CA SER A 185 -19.70 1.67 18.26
C SER A 185 -20.56 0.52 17.73
N ARG A 186 -21.86 0.81 17.55
CA ARG A 186 -22.85 -0.08 16.90
C ARG A 186 -22.95 0.13 15.38
N ALA A 187 -22.22 1.08 14.83
CA ALA A 187 -22.21 1.36 13.40
C ALA A 187 -21.60 0.20 12.60
N THR A 188 -21.96 0.11 11.34
CA THR A 188 -21.32 -0.76 10.37
C THR A 188 -20.05 -0.09 9.86
N PHE A 189 -18.92 -0.79 9.90
CA PHE A 189 -17.64 -0.28 9.44
C PHE A 189 -17.09 -1.08 8.28
N ILE A 190 -16.54 -0.38 7.28
CA ILE A 190 -15.60 -0.94 6.32
C ILE A 190 -14.30 -0.14 6.47
N ILE A 191 -13.25 -0.80 6.93
CA ILE A 191 -11.99 -0.15 7.27
C ILE A 191 -10.88 -0.74 6.40
N VAL A 192 -10.21 0.13 5.64
CA VAL A 192 -8.95 -0.19 4.99
C VAL A 192 -7.84 0.20 5.95
N SER A 193 -6.98 -0.73 6.33
CA SER A 193 -5.84 -0.43 7.21
C SER A 193 -4.69 -1.42 7.03
N HIS A 194 -3.49 -0.95 7.33
CA HIS A 194 -2.29 -1.76 7.52
C HIS A 194 -1.89 -1.88 9.00
N ASP A 195 -2.68 -1.31 9.88
CA ASP A 195 -2.48 -1.34 11.32
C ASP A 195 -2.98 -2.68 11.90
N ARG A 196 -2.04 -3.52 12.33
CA ARG A 196 -2.34 -4.88 12.80
C ARG A 196 -3.20 -4.90 14.07
N GLU A 197 -3.01 -3.93 14.97
CA GLU A 197 -3.80 -3.82 16.18
C GLU A 197 -5.26 -3.49 15.83
N LEU A 198 -5.49 -2.54 14.91
CA LEU A 198 -6.83 -2.24 14.42
C LEU A 198 -7.45 -3.43 13.69
N LEU A 199 -6.70 -4.12 12.82
CA LEU A 199 -7.18 -5.27 12.06
C LEU A 199 -7.59 -6.45 12.93
N GLN A 200 -6.98 -6.63 14.11
CA GLN A 200 -7.37 -7.67 15.08
C GLN A 200 -8.78 -7.45 15.66
N LEU A 201 -9.24 -6.19 15.68
CA LEU A 201 -10.57 -5.85 16.21
C LEU A 201 -11.69 -6.06 15.20
N LEU A 202 -11.34 -6.31 13.94
CA LEU A 202 -12.27 -6.39 12.81
C LEU A 202 -12.52 -7.85 12.43
N ASN A 203 -13.79 -8.16 12.21
CA ASN A 203 -14.25 -9.46 11.76
C ASN A 203 -15.59 -9.28 11.02
N PRO A 204 -15.71 -9.82 9.79
CA PRO A 204 -14.75 -10.60 8.99
C PRO A 204 -13.69 -9.76 8.24
N ILE A 205 -12.70 -10.47 7.68
CA ILE A 205 -11.69 -9.89 6.78
C ILE A 205 -12.10 -10.13 5.34
N TYR A 206 -12.13 -9.07 4.54
CA TYR A 206 -12.40 -9.09 3.11
C TYR A 206 -11.11 -8.80 2.33
N GLU A 207 -10.63 -9.76 1.57
CA GLU A 207 -9.45 -9.59 0.72
C GLU A 207 -9.87 -9.24 -0.70
N LEU A 208 -9.53 -8.03 -1.14
CA LEU A 208 -9.81 -7.55 -2.49
C LEU A 208 -8.74 -8.05 -3.46
N ASN A 209 -9.16 -8.78 -4.48
CA ASN A 209 -8.40 -9.15 -5.66
C ASN A 209 -9.01 -8.49 -6.91
N ARG A 210 -8.36 -8.63 -8.07
CA ARG A 210 -8.86 -8.00 -9.32
C ARG A 210 -10.22 -8.51 -9.76
N ASN A 211 -10.53 -9.78 -9.52
CA ASN A 211 -11.72 -10.44 -10.05
C ASN A 211 -12.67 -10.94 -8.95
N GLU A 212 -12.28 -10.84 -7.69
CA GLU A 212 -13.09 -11.34 -6.58
C GLU A 212 -12.77 -10.62 -5.27
N ILE A 213 -13.72 -10.71 -4.34
CA ILE A 213 -13.51 -10.39 -2.93
C ILE A 213 -13.63 -11.69 -2.15
N LYS A 214 -12.52 -12.14 -1.57
CA LYS A 214 -12.48 -13.35 -0.75
C LYS A 214 -12.74 -13.01 0.70
N VAL A 215 -13.69 -13.72 1.35
CA VAL A 215 -14.10 -13.46 2.73
C VAL A 215 -13.49 -14.51 3.66
N TYR A 216 -12.86 -14.04 4.73
CA TYR A 216 -12.33 -14.87 5.80
C TYR A 216 -13.11 -14.58 7.08
N GLY A 217 -13.78 -15.60 7.60
CA GLY A 217 -14.72 -15.51 8.74
C GLY A 217 -14.04 -15.40 10.10
N GLY A 218 -12.94 -14.69 10.23
CA GLY A 218 -12.20 -14.48 11.46
C GLY A 218 -11.50 -13.13 11.50
N ASN A 219 -10.70 -12.90 12.54
CA ASN A 219 -9.87 -11.71 12.68
C ASN A 219 -8.60 -11.80 11.81
N TYR A 220 -7.73 -10.81 11.92
CA TYR A 220 -6.50 -10.74 11.12
C TYR A 220 -5.53 -11.91 11.37
N GLU A 221 -5.49 -12.45 12.58
CA GLU A 221 -4.62 -13.60 12.92
C GLU A 221 -5.11 -14.87 12.21
N PHE A 222 -6.43 -15.14 12.27
CA PHE A 222 -7.03 -16.22 11.50
C PHE A 222 -6.80 -16.08 9.99
N TYR A 223 -6.97 -14.88 9.44
CA TYR A 223 -6.65 -14.61 8.03
C TYR A 223 -5.20 -14.98 7.71
N LYS A 224 -4.25 -14.54 8.55
CA LYS A 224 -2.82 -14.82 8.35
C LYS A 224 -2.52 -16.31 8.33
N GLU A 225 -3.09 -17.06 9.28
CA GLU A 225 -2.95 -18.52 9.34
C GLU A 225 -3.50 -19.20 8.08
N GLN A 226 -4.71 -18.82 7.65
CA GLN A 226 -5.31 -19.36 6.43
C GLN A 226 -4.47 -19.06 5.18
N LYS A 227 -3.96 -17.84 5.08
CA LYS A 227 -3.06 -17.45 3.98
C LYS A 227 -1.76 -18.24 3.97
N GLU A 228 -1.18 -18.49 5.13
CA GLU A 228 0.04 -19.30 5.24
C GLU A 228 -0.22 -20.76 4.81
N ILE A 229 -1.35 -21.34 5.19
CA ILE A 229 -1.76 -22.67 4.74
C ILE A 229 -1.96 -22.69 3.22
N GLU A 230 -2.69 -21.72 2.64
CA GLU A 230 -2.91 -21.61 1.19
C GLU A 230 -1.58 -21.48 0.42
N GLN A 231 -0.67 -20.62 0.89
CA GLN A 231 0.64 -20.42 0.25
C GLN A 231 1.52 -21.66 0.34
N ASN A 232 1.50 -22.37 1.46
CA ASN A 232 2.25 -23.61 1.64
C ASN A 232 1.71 -24.70 0.72
N ALA A 233 0.39 -24.87 0.62
CA ALA A 233 -0.24 -25.82 -0.29
C ALA A 233 0.13 -25.52 -1.76
N LEU A 234 -0.02 -24.26 -2.19
CA LEU A 234 0.32 -23.83 -3.54
C LEU A 234 1.82 -24.05 -3.85
N SER A 235 2.69 -23.76 -2.88
CA SER A 235 4.14 -24.00 -3.03
C SER A 235 4.48 -25.48 -3.19
N GLN A 236 3.78 -26.37 -2.45
CA GLN A 236 3.94 -27.83 -2.57
C GLN A 236 3.43 -28.33 -3.92
N ASP A 237 2.30 -27.82 -4.41
CA ASP A 237 1.76 -28.16 -5.72
C ASP A 237 2.72 -27.76 -6.84
N ILE A 238 3.28 -26.55 -6.81
CA ILE A 238 4.29 -26.11 -7.76
C ILE A 238 5.50 -27.03 -7.74
N GLN A 239 6.04 -27.35 -6.57
CA GLN A 239 7.19 -28.26 -6.45
C GLN A 239 6.88 -29.66 -6.99
N SER A 240 5.67 -30.17 -6.74
CA SER A 240 5.24 -31.47 -7.25
C SER A 240 5.14 -31.49 -8.77
N LYS A 241 4.56 -30.44 -9.38
CA LYS A 241 4.47 -30.28 -10.85
C LYS A 241 5.84 -30.04 -11.49
N GLU A 242 6.75 -29.30 -10.86
CA GLU A 242 8.14 -29.18 -11.33
C GLU A 242 8.88 -30.53 -11.34
N LYS A 243 8.71 -31.32 -10.29
CA LYS A 243 9.27 -32.69 -10.25
C LYS A 243 8.66 -33.58 -11.33
N ALA A 244 7.33 -33.49 -11.58
CA ALA A 244 6.65 -34.24 -12.63
C ALA A 244 7.14 -33.83 -14.02
N LEU A 245 7.30 -32.54 -14.30
CA LEU A 245 7.83 -32.00 -15.54
C LEU A 245 9.26 -32.52 -15.81
N ARG A 246 10.12 -32.47 -14.78
CA ARG A 246 11.49 -32.96 -14.86
C ARG A 246 11.52 -34.46 -15.19
N LYS A 247 10.69 -35.28 -14.51
CA LYS A 247 10.57 -36.72 -14.77
C LYS A 247 10.03 -37.00 -16.19
N ALA A 248 9.06 -36.23 -16.67
CA ALA A 248 8.51 -36.38 -18.02
C ALA A 248 9.58 -36.08 -19.09
N LYS A 249 10.33 -35.00 -18.96
CA LYS A 249 11.46 -34.67 -19.86
C LYS A 249 12.57 -35.72 -19.84
N GLU A 250 12.90 -36.23 -18.66
CA GLU A 250 13.92 -37.30 -18.54
C GLU A 250 13.46 -38.61 -19.21
N LYS A 251 12.16 -38.95 -19.03
CA LYS A 251 11.57 -40.13 -19.70
C LYS A 251 11.55 -39.97 -21.21
N GLU A 252 11.17 -38.81 -21.73
CA GLU A 252 11.24 -38.49 -23.15
C GLU A 252 12.66 -38.70 -23.68
N ARG A 253 13.67 -38.08 -23.04
CA ARG A 253 15.08 -38.22 -23.43
C ARG A 253 15.53 -39.66 -23.47
N LYS A 254 15.28 -40.44 -22.41
CA LYS A 254 15.63 -41.88 -22.36
C LYS A 254 14.94 -42.68 -23.45
N THR A 255 13.68 -42.35 -23.76
CA THR A 255 12.90 -43.03 -24.80
C THR A 255 13.46 -42.73 -26.20
N ILE A 256 13.79 -41.44 -26.46
CA ILE A 256 14.41 -41.03 -27.73
C ILE A 256 15.80 -41.70 -27.90
N GLU A 257 16.63 -41.74 -26.86
CA GLU A 257 17.93 -42.39 -26.89
C GLU A 257 17.80 -43.89 -27.18
N ARG A 258 16.83 -44.56 -26.55
CA ARG A 258 16.56 -45.99 -26.79
C ARG A 258 16.09 -46.23 -28.23
N GLN A 259 15.19 -45.38 -28.74
CA GLN A 259 14.71 -45.47 -30.10
C GLN A 259 15.85 -45.28 -31.12
N ASN A 260 16.68 -44.27 -30.96
CA ASN A 260 17.83 -44.02 -31.83
C ASN A 260 18.81 -45.21 -31.86
N ARG A 261 19.00 -45.89 -30.72
CA ARG A 261 19.82 -47.12 -30.66
C ARG A 261 19.16 -48.28 -31.41
N LEU A 262 17.83 -48.43 -31.32
CA LEU A 262 17.08 -49.46 -32.05
C LEU A 262 17.09 -49.20 -33.55
N ASP A 263 16.88 -47.98 -33.98
CA ASP A 263 16.91 -47.56 -35.38
C ASP A 263 18.31 -47.78 -36.00
N SER A 264 19.37 -47.46 -35.28
CA SER A 264 20.75 -47.74 -35.72
C SER A 264 21.06 -49.20 -35.85
N ARG A 265 20.55 -50.05 -34.93
CA ARG A 265 20.68 -51.52 -35.02
C ARG A 265 19.83 -52.11 -36.16
N GLY A 266 18.63 -51.57 -36.37
CA GLY A 266 17.75 -51.96 -37.48
C GLY A 266 18.37 -51.70 -38.85
N LYS A 267 18.95 -50.50 -39.07
CA LYS A 267 19.68 -50.13 -40.28
C LYS A 267 20.82 -51.13 -40.60
N LYS A 268 21.68 -51.40 -39.60
CA LYS A 268 22.79 -52.36 -39.77
C LYS A 268 22.33 -53.78 -40.09
N LYS A 269 21.18 -54.22 -39.58
CA LYS A 269 20.62 -55.55 -39.83
C LYS A 269 19.98 -55.66 -41.23
N GLN A 270 19.35 -54.59 -41.72
CA GLN A 270 18.75 -54.46 -43.03
C GLN A 270 19.84 -54.44 -44.14
N GLU A 271 20.93 -53.74 -43.94
CA GLU A 271 22.08 -53.70 -44.85
C GLU A 271 22.71 -55.08 -45.02
N LYS A 272 22.71 -55.95 -44.01
CA LYS A 272 23.24 -57.28 -44.04
C LYS A 272 22.28 -58.32 -44.61
N ALA A 273 20.95 -58.08 -44.64
CA ALA A 273 19.93 -59.07 -44.96
C ALA A 273 19.45 -59.06 -46.42
N GLY A 274 19.97 -58.23 -47.33
CA GLY A 274 19.64 -58.22 -48.76
C GLY A 274 18.15 -58.00 -49.10
N VAL A 275 17.42 -57.26 -48.27
CA VAL A 275 15.97 -57.05 -48.39
C VAL A 275 15.64 -56.13 -49.58
N ALA A 276 14.58 -56.50 -50.36
CA ALA A 276 14.12 -55.71 -51.50
C ALA A 276 13.81 -54.23 -51.12
N ARG A 277 14.21 -53.27 -51.98
CA ARG A 277 14.16 -51.82 -51.76
C ARG A 277 12.75 -51.32 -51.41
N ILE A 278 11.71 -51.91 -51.98
CA ILE A 278 10.29 -51.53 -51.68
C ILE A 278 9.93 -51.89 -50.24
N MET A 279 10.32 -53.11 -49.79
CA MET A 279 10.05 -53.56 -48.43
C MET A 279 10.84 -52.74 -47.36
N MET A 280 12.06 -52.31 -47.73
CA MET A 280 12.84 -51.41 -46.87
C MET A 280 12.16 -50.06 -46.67
N ASN A 281 11.55 -49.44 -47.69
CA ASN A 281 10.83 -48.19 -47.59
C ASN A 281 9.58 -48.34 -46.73
N THR A 282 8.83 -49.41 -46.82
CA THR A 282 7.65 -49.64 -45.96
C THR A 282 8.03 -49.81 -44.50
N LEU A 283 9.09 -50.57 -44.20
CA LEU A 283 9.58 -50.75 -42.83
C LEU A 283 10.12 -49.45 -42.23
N ARG A 284 10.79 -48.63 -43.05
CA ARG A 284 11.26 -47.30 -42.66
C ARG A 284 10.11 -46.34 -42.33
N ASN A 285 9.11 -46.26 -43.23
CA ASN A 285 7.92 -45.44 -42.99
C ASN A 285 7.15 -45.85 -41.74
N ASN A 286 7.02 -47.12 -41.47
CA ASN A 286 6.35 -47.62 -40.26
C ASN A 286 7.15 -47.28 -38.99
N ALA A 287 8.48 -47.38 -39.04
CA ALA A 287 9.35 -46.97 -37.92
C ALA A 287 9.30 -45.47 -37.67
N GLU A 288 9.33 -44.65 -38.74
CA GLU A 288 9.21 -43.18 -38.65
C GLU A 288 7.85 -42.78 -38.11
N ASN A 289 6.75 -43.38 -38.55
CA ASN A 289 5.39 -43.13 -38.06
C ASN A 289 5.25 -43.52 -36.57
N SER A 290 5.80 -44.66 -36.16
CA SER A 290 5.79 -45.12 -34.77
C SER A 290 6.58 -44.14 -33.86
N THR A 291 7.75 -43.72 -34.33
CA THR A 291 8.61 -42.75 -33.61
C THR A 291 7.96 -41.37 -33.50
N SER A 292 7.31 -40.91 -34.59
CA SER A 292 6.56 -39.66 -34.63
C SER A 292 5.38 -39.69 -33.62
N LYS A 293 4.60 -40.77 -33.64
CA LYS A 293 3.49 -40.98 -32.70
C LYS A 293 3.93 -40.97 -31.23
N MET A 294 5.06 -41.60 -30.92
CA MET A 294 5.63 -41.65 -29.59
C MET A 294 6.13 -40.28 -29.13
N LYS A 295 6.81 -39.53 -30.01
CA LYS A 295 7.23 -38.15 -29.74
C LYS A 295 6.03 -37.24 -29.47
N SER A 296 4.98 -37.33 -30.30
CA SER A 296 3.76 -36.53 -30.13
C SER A 296 3.13 -36.72 -28.74
N VAL A 297 2.98 -37.96 -28.26
CA VAL A 297 2.43 -38.26 -26.92
C VAL A 297 3.30 -37.67 -25.79
N HIS A 298 4.64 -37.72 -25.92
CA HIS A 298 5.51 -37.14 -24.93
C HIS A 298 5.46 -35.62 -24.95
N THR A 299 5.44 -34.98 -26.11
CA THR A 299 5.35 -33.52 -26.27
C THR A 299 4.02 -33.00 -25.72
N GLU A 300 2.91 -33.69 -26.01
CA GLU A 300 1.59 -33.32 -25.47
C GLU A 300 1.56 -33.38 -23.94
N LYS A 301 2.09 -34.46 -23.35
CA LYS A 301 2.18 -34.61 -21.89
C LYS A 301 3.07 -33.55 -21.23
N ILE A 302 4.20 -33.23 -21.85
CA ILE A 302 5.11 -32.15 -21.33
C ILE A 302 4.43 -30.79 -21.46
N GLY A 303 3.71 -30.57 -22.60
CA GLY A 303 2.94 -29.34 -22.83
C GLY A 303 1.87 -29.13 -21.77
N SER A 304 1.03 -30.13 -21.47
CA SER A 304 -0.02 -30.04 -20.46
C SER A 304 0.54 -29.74 -19.06
N VAL A 305 1.56 -30.48 -18.63
CA VAL A 305 2.18 -30.23 -17.30
C VAL A 305 2.86 -28.85 -17.24
N SER A 306 3.44 -28.39 -18.36
CA SER A 306 4.05 -27.05 -18.42
C SER A 306 3.01 -25.94 -18.33
N GLN A 307 1.86 -26.11 -18.98
CA GLN A 307 0.75 -25.17 -18.92
C GLN A 307 0.15 -25.10 -17.50
N GLU A 308 -0.14 -26.26 -16.88
CA GLU A 308 -0.62 -26.33 -15.50
C GLU A 308 0.36 -25.65 -14.52
N LEU A 309 1.67 -25.86 -14.72
CA LEU A 309 2.70 -25.20 -13.90
C LEU A 309 2.71 -23.68 -14.11
N GLN A 310 2.48 -23.21 -15.33
CA GLN A 310 2.39 -21.79 -15.63
C GLN A 310 1.14 -21.17 -14.99
N GLU A 311 0.00 -21.84 -15.03
CA GLU A 311 -1.23 -21.41 -14.37
C GLU A 311 -1.07 -21.35 -12.85
N LEU A 312 -0.47 -22.37 -12.22
CA LEU A 312 -0.15 -22.35 -10.79
C LEU A 312 0.82 -21.22 -10.40
N ARG A 313 1.82 -20.95 -11.24
CA ARG A 313 2.75 -19.83 -10.99
C ARG A 313 2.09 -18.48 -11.15
N SER A 314 1.14 -18.33 -12.07
CA SER A 314 0.38 -17.08 -12.23
C SER A 314 -0.62 -16.83 -11.09
N SER A 315 -1.04 -17.89 -10.38
CA SER A 315 -1.89 -17.77 -9.20
C SER A 315 -1.10 -17.52 -7.90
N LEU A 316 0.25 -17.64 -7.93
CA LEU A 316 1.05 -17.12 -6.82
C LEU A 316 0.78 -15.62 -6.68
N PRO A 317 0.47 -15.14 -5.47
CA PRO A 317 0.48 -13.70 -5.25
C PRO A 317 1.84 -13.18 -5.70
N ASP A 318 1.83 -12.13 -6.52
CA ASP A 318 3.04 -11.40 -6.86
C ASP A 318 3.64 -10.85 -5.55
N ILE A 319 4.33 -11.72 -4.83
CA ILE A 319 5.23 -11.31 -3.77
C ILE A 319 6.46 -10.77 -4.49
N ASP A 320 6.24 -9.63 -5.08
CA ASP A 320 7.30 -8.81 -5.65
C ASP A 320 8.26 -8.45 -4.52
N LYS A 321 9.23 -9.31 -4.31
CA LYS A 321 10.30 -9.07 -3.33
C LYS A 321 11.20 -8.00 -3.90
N MET A 322 10.97 -6.79 -3.49
CA MET A 322 11.87 -5.68 -3.78
C MET A 322 13.29 -6.06 -3.33
N LYS A 323 14.22 -6.14 -4.29
CA LYS A 323 15.62 -6.50 -4.03
C LYS A 323 16.44 -5.23 -3.91
N PHE A 324 16.50 -4.68 -2.71
CA PHE A 324 17.35 -3.54 -2.46
C PHE A 324 18.26 -3.75 -1.24
N GLY A 325 19.40 -3.10 -1.26
CA GLY A 325 20.30 -2.94 -0.13
C GLY A 325 20.84 -1.52 -0.15
N PHE A 326 21.13 -0.98 1.02
CA PHE A 326 21.95 0.21 1.09
C PHE A 326 23.41 -0.24 1.03
N ASP A 327 24.19 0.33 0.12
CA ASP A 327 25.63 0.09 0.10
C ASP A 327 26.21 0.47 1.45
N ASN A 328 27.12 -0.35 1.96
CA ASN A 328 27.79 -0.10 3.23
C ASN A 328 28.43 1.29 3.18
N SER A 329 28.05 2.15 4.12
CA SER A 329 28.70 3.45 4.24
C SER A 329 30.19 3.19 4.55
N ALA A 330 31.09 3.85 3.83
CA ALA A 330 32.52 3.79 4.13
C ALA A 330 32.88 4.54 5.44
N LEU A 331 31.88 4.84 6.27
CA LEU A 331 32.07 5.49 7.57
C LEU A 331 32.52 4.44 8.60
N HIS A 332 33.55 4.79 9.32
CA HIS A 332 33.99 3.96 10.45
C HIS A 332 32.87 3.81 11.48
N LYS A 333 32.61 2.58 11.93
CA LYS A 333 31.62 2.30 12.97
C LYS A 333 31.98 3.07 14.25
N GLY A 334 31.00 3.75 14.83
CA GLY A 334 31.20 4.57 16.04
C GLY A 334 31.68 6.00 15.77
N LYS A 335 31.86 6.43 14.50
CA LYS A 335 32.14 7.85 14.19
C LYS A 335 30.97 8.71 14.65
N ILE A 336 31.25 9.77 15.40
CA ILE A 336 30.22 10.73 15.83
C ILE A 336 29.72 11.49 14.59
N LEU A 337 28.42 11.45 14.37
CA LEU A 337 27.74 12.10 13.26
C LEU A 337 27.03 13.37 13.68
N PHE A 338 26.49 13.38 14.91
CA PHE A 338 25.81 14.50 15.51
C PHE A 338 25.96 14.49 17.02
N THR A 339 26.15 15.66 17.63
CA THR A 339 26.10 15.83 19.07
C THR A 339 25.27 17.07 19.40
N ALA A 340 24.39 16.93 20.36
CA ALA A 340 23.64 18.02 20.95
C ALA A 340 24.02 18.19 22.40
N ASN A 341 24.34 19.40 22.81
CA ASN A 341 24.61 19.79 24.20
C ASN A 341 23.66 20.95 24.55
N ASP A 342 22.79 20.72 25.53
CA ASP A 342 21.79 21.66 26.04
C ASP A 342 20.89 22.27 24.95
N LEU A 343 20.57 21.42 23.94
CA LEU A 343 19.82 21.82 22.76
C LEU A 343 18.36 22.13 23.09
N ASN A 344 17.91 23.34 22.73
CA ASN A 344 16.49 23.67 22.69
C ASN A 344 16.18 24.58 21.49
N PHE A 345 14.90 24.69 21.17
CA PHE A 345 14.38 25.48 20.06
C PHE A 345 13.01 26.06 20.41
N SER A 346 12.69 27.24 19.92
CA SER A 346 11.37 27.86 20.05
C SER A 346 10.92 28.36 18.68
N TYR A 347 9.64 28.22 18.37
CA TYR A 347 9.04 28.90 17.21
C TYR A 347 8.58 30.31 17.61
N ASP A 348 8.13 30.45 18.88
CA ASP A 348 7.70 31.68 19.48
C ASP A 348 8.53 31.95 20.74
N THR A 349 7.90 32.40 21.83
CA THR A 349 8.56 32.74 23.09
C THR A 349 8.81 31.55 24.01
N GLN A 350 8.08 30.41 23.81
CA GLN A 350 8.22 29.25 24.69
C GLN A 350 9.13 28.17 24.08
N PRO A 351 10.00 27.57 24.90
CA PRO A 351 10.85 26.49 24.45
C PRO A 351 10.02 25.28 24.08
N LEU A 352 10.41 24.61 22.99
CA LEU A 352 9.69 23.43 22.43
C LEU A 352 9.79 22.22 23.37
N TRP A 353 10.90 22.06 24.07
CA TRP A 353 11.12 21.00 25.04
C TRP A 353 11.28 21.58 26.45
N THR A 354 10.60 20.99 27.42
CA THR A 354 10.68 21.41 28.84
C THR A 354 12.09 21.25 29.39
N GLU A 355 12.83 20.25 28.94
CA GLU A 355 14.22 20.01 29.30
C GLU A 355 15.09 20.11 28.05
N ASN A 356 16.30 20.66 28.21
CA ASN A 356 17.25 20.75 27.13
C ASN A 356 17.77 19.35 26.75
N LEU A 357 17.89 19.11 25.45
CA LEU A 357 18.24 17.82 24.91
C LEU A 357 19.77 17.64 24.88
N ASN A 358 20.25 16.54 25.44
CA ASN A 358 21.64 16.11 25.43
C ASN A 358 21.76 14.70 24.86
N PHE A 359 22.32 14.57 23.66
CA PHE A 359 22.51 13.26 23.03
C PHE A 359 23.57 13.31 21.92
N LYS A 360 24.02 12.11 21.52
CA LYS A 360 24.90 11.92 20.35
C LYS A 360 24.38 10.83 19.44
N ILE A 361 24.65 10.96 18.16
CA ILE A 361 24.36 9.95 17.12
C ILE A 361 25.66 9.48 16.53
N THR A 362 25.87 8.16 16.49
CA THR A 362 27.10 7.58 15.93
C THR A 362 26.81 6.74 14.68
N SER A 363 27.83 6.54 13.85
CA SER A 363 27.72 5.73 12.64
C SER A 363 27.42 4.27 12.98
N GLY A 364 26.43 3.69 12.27
CA GLY A 364 25.97 2.32 12.46
C GLY A 364 24.80 2.17 13.44
N GLU A 365 24.39 3.24 14.13
CA GLU A 365 23.19 3.22 14.99
C GLU A 365 21.89 3.29 14.19
N ARG A 366 20.86 2.66 14.73
CA ARG A 366 19.47 2.74 14.27
C ARG A 366 18.65 3.33 15.40
N ILE A 367 18.17 4.55 15.21
CA ILE A 367 17.48 5.33 16.25
C ILE A 367 16.03 5.50 15.88
N ALA A 368 15.12 5.17 16.82
CA ALA A 368 13.69 5.45 16.70
C ALA A 368 13.33 6.67 17.55
N LEU A 369 12.82 7.72 16.89
CA LEU A 369 12.33 8.92 17.57
C LEU A 369 10.82 8.75 17.85
N LYS A 370 10.45 8.64 19.12
CA LYS A 370 9.06 8.48 19.59
C LYS A 370 8.59 9.72 20.35
N GLY A 371 7.31 10.02 20.29
CA GLY A 371 6.68 11.14 21.00
C GLY A 371 5.31 11.47 20.42
N LYS A 372 4.48 12.23 21.19
CA LYS A 372 3.16 12.72 20.75
C LYS A 372 3.26 13.57 19.49
N ASN A 373 2.13 13.78 18.80
CA ASN A 373 2.07 14.76 17.72
C ASN A 373 2.32 16.15 18.29
N GLY A 374 3.07 16.99 17.57
CA GLY A 374 3.48 18.30 18.08
C GLY A 374 4.72 18.32 18.98
N SER A 375 5.24 17.19 19.46
CA SER A 375 6.40 17.13 20.38
C SER A 375 7.76 17.52 19.76
N GLY A 376 7.78 18.15 18.60
CA GLY A 376 9.02 18.65 18.00
C GLY A 376 9.88 17.64 17.26
N LYS A 377 9.38 16.42 16.96
CA LYS A 377 10.16 15.38 16.24
C LYS A 377 10.71 15.86 14.90
N THR A 378 9.86 16.50 14.09
CA THR A 378 10.28 17.04 12.78
C THR A 378 11.25 18.19 12.93
N THR A 379 11.07 19.03 13.95
CA THR A 379 12.00 20.12 14.29
C THR A 379 13.37 19.57 14.67
N LEU A 380 13.40 18.53 15.52
CA LEU A 380 14.65 17.85 15.88
C LEU A 380 15.38 17.28 14.65
N ILE A 381 14.64 16.65 13.73
CA ILE A 381 15.21 16.17 12.46
C ILE A 381 15.80 17.33 11.65
N LYS A 382 15.08 18.46 11.53
CA LYS A 382 15.59 19.65 10.82
C LYS A 382 16.85 20.22 11.46
N LEU A 383 16.94 20.21 12.81
CA LEU A 383 18.14 20.60 13.55
C LEU A 383 19.31 19.64 13.29
N ILE A 384 19.08 18.32 13.27
CA ILE A 384 20.11 17.32 12.94
C ILE A 384 20.63 17.52 11.52
N LEU A 385 19.73 17.82 10.57
CA LEU A 385 20.09 18.04 9.16
C LEU A 385 20.76 19.39 8.90
N GLY A 386 20.68 20.35 9.84
CA GLY A 386 21.18 21.70 9.67
C GLY A 386 20.26 22.61 8.85
N ASN A 387 19.00 22.23 8.66
CA ASN A 387 18.01 23.06 7.96
C ASN A 387 17.54 24.24 8.82
N ILE A 388 17.68 24.12 10.15
CA ILE A 388 17.44 25.17 11.14
C ILE A 388 18.54 25.11 12.18
N GLU A 389 18.89 26.27 12.78
CA GLU A 389 19.89 26.35 13.83
C GLU A 389 19.23 26.41 15.20
N PRO A 390 19.87 25.84 16.24
CA PRO A 390 19.34 25.87 17.59
C PRO A 390 19.37 27.30 18.14
N GLN A 391 18.38 27.66 18.97
CA GLN A 391 18.37 28.91 19.67
C GLN A 391 19.14 28.83 20.99
N THR A 392 19.14 27.64 21.59
CA THR A 392 19.85 27.35 22.85
C THR A 392 20.70 26.12 22.68
N GLY A 393 21.87 26.11 23.33
CA GLY A 393 22.81 25.00 23.30
C GLY A 393 23.77 25.04 22.10
N LYS A 394 24.53 23.95 21.97
CA LYS A 394 25.53 23.78 20.90
C LYS A 394 25.30 22.46 20.21
N VAL A 395 25.43 22.48 18.88
CA VAL A 395 25.37 21.26 18.06
C VAL A 395 26.65 21.07 17.26
N TYR A 396 27.08 19.85 17.16
CA TYR A 396 28.13 19.43 16.24
C TYR A 396 27.52 18.56 15.16
N ARG A 397 27.81 18.82 13.90
CA ARG A 397 27.41 18.03 12.74
C ARG A 397 28.66 17.61 12.00
N ALA A 398 28.85 16.33 11.80
CA ALA A 398 29.92 15.86 10.93
C ALA A 398 29.63 16.24 9.47
N ASP A 399 30.67 16.56 8.72
CA ASP A 399 30.56 16.82 7.26
C ASP A 399 30.26 15.51 6.53
N ASN A 400 28.99 15.12 6.50
CA ASN A 400 28.47 13.95 5.82
C ASN A 400 27.21 14.29 5.04
N LYS A 401 27.07 13.66 3.88
CA LYS A 401 25.82 13.81 3.11
C LYS A 401 24.69 13.07 3.81
N SER A 402 23.60 13.74 4.11
CA SER A 402 22.37 13.17 4.66
C SER A 402 21.28 13.10 3.58
N VAL A 403 20.37 12.15 3.71
CA VAL A 403 19.15 12.06 2.91
C VAL A 403 17.97 12.07 3.84
N TYR A 404 17.08 13.01 3.64
CA TYR A 404 15.82 13.10 4.35
C TYR A 404 14.69 12.54 3.48
N ILE A 405 13.97 11.59 4.03
CA ILE A 405 12.79 11.00 3.43
C ILE A 405 11.59 11.43 4.27
N ASP A 406 10.79 12.32 3.72
CA ASP A 406 9.58 12.83 4.37
C ASP A 406 8.32 12.05 3.98
N GLN A 407 7.20 12.41 4.60
CA GLN A 407 5.90 11.79 4.34
C GLN A 407 5.24 12.34 3.08
N ASP A 408 5.61 13.55 2.66
CA ASP A 408 5.02 14.28 1.54
C ASP A 408 5.74 13.98 0.23
N TYR A 409 6.78 13.11 0.28
CA TYR A 409 7.59 12.72 -0.89
C TYR A 409 8.22 13.91 -1.61
N SER A 410 8.64 14.95 -0.89
CA SER A 410 9.14 16.22 -1.43
C SER A 410 10.34 16.09 -2.37
N LEU A 411 11.05 14.94 -2.35
CA LEU A 411 12.14 14.62 -3.29
C LEU A 411 11.66 14.22 -4.68
N ILE A 412 10.35 13.94 -4.86
CA ILE A 412 9.78 13.53 -6.13
C ILE A 412 9.16 14.75 -6.80
N ASP A 413 9.58 15.03 -8.02
CA ASP A 413 8.94 16.03 -8.86
C ASP A 413 7.77 15.39 -9.62
N ASP A 414 6.54 15.78 -9.28
CA ASP A 414 5.31 15.27 -9.88
C ASP A 414 5.20 15.53 -11.39
N LYS A 415 6.01 16.44 -11.94
CA LYS A 415 6.03 16.77 -13.38
C LYS A 415 6.89 15.81 -14.20
N LEU A 416 7.82 15.12 -13.57
CA LEU A 416 8.73 14.19 -14.24
C LEU A 416 8.10 12.81 -14.43
N LYS A 417 8.65 12.07 -15.39
CA LYS A 417 8.38 10.63 -15.52
C LYS A 417 9.24 9.83 -14.53
N VAL A 418 8.82 8.61 -14.23
CA VAL A 418 9.53 7.70 -13.32
C VAL A 418 11.00 7.53 -13.72
N TYR A 419 11.28 7.33 -15.02
CA TYR A 419 12.65 7.21 -15.52
C TYR A 419 13.44 8.51 -15.34
N GLU A 420 12.88 9.66 -15.74
CA GLU A 420 13.50 10.97 -15.62
C GLU A 420 13.83 11.33 -14.16
N GLN A 421 12.91 11.00 -13.25
CA GLN A 421 13.12 11.17 -11.82
C GLN A 421 14.31 10.33 -11.32
N ALA A 422 14.42 9.06 -11.75
CA ALA A 422 15.53 8.20 -11.38
C ALA A 422 16.87 8.69 -12.00
N GLU A 423 16.84 9.20 -13.23
CA GLU A 423 17.98 9.76 -13.92
C GLU A 423 18.49 11.05 -13.25
N GLN A 424 17.60 11.94 -12.80
CA GLN A 424 17.96 13.17 -12.08
C GLN A 424 18.79 12.87 -10.81
N PHE A 425 18.55 11.72 -10.18
CA PHE A 425 19.31 11.27 -9.02
C PHE A 425 20.55 10.42 -9.37
N ASN A 426 20.86 10.27 -10.64
CA ASN A 426 22.01 9.50 -11.11
C ASN A 426 23.34 10.23 -10.91
N THR A 427 23.77 10.38 -9.68
CA THR A 427 25.06 11.00 -9.33
C THR A 427 26.27 10.11 -9.60
N SER A 428 26.06 8.84 -9.94
CA SER A 428 27.11 7.83 -10.18
C SER A 428 27.37 7.61 -11.67
N ALA A 429 26.77 8.44 -12.56
CA ALA A 429 26.88 8.35 -14.02
C ALA A 429 26.58 6.92 -14.55
N LEU A 430 25.57 6.25 -13.99
CA LEU A 430 25.10 4.97 -14.49
C LEU A 430 24.57 5.12 -15.91
N GLN A 431 24.77 4.10 -16.71
CA GLN A 431 24.20 4.04 -18.06
C GLN A 431 22.67 3.78 -17.99
N GLU A 432 21.97 4.13 -19.05
CA GLU A 432 20.50 4.00 -19.14
C GLU A 432 20.00 2.59 -18.75
N HIS A 433 20.67 1.55 -19.24
CA HIS A 433 20.28 0.18 -18.95
C HIS A 433 20.42 -0.18 -17.46
N GLU A 434 21.39 0.38 -16.74
CA GLU A 434 21.60 0.16 -15.32
C GLU A 434 20.51 0.84 -14.49
N ILE A 435 20.07 2.05 -14.88
CA ILE A 435 18.94 2.74 -14.27
C ILE A 435 17.67 1.90 -14.45
N LYS A 436 17.43 1.35 -15.64
CA LYS A 436 16.28 0.49 -15.96
C LYS A 436 16.30 -0.82 -15.17
N ILE A 437 17.45 -1.49 -15.04
CA ILE A 437 17.62 -2.67 -14.18
C ILE A 437 17.28 -2.33 -12.73
N ARG A 438 17.71 -1.16 -12.29
CA ARG A 438 17.45 -0.73 -10.93
C ARG A 438 15.96 -0.43 -10.69
N LEU A 439 15.31 0.30 -11.58
CA LEU A 439 13.87 0.52 -11.53
C LEU A 439 13.10 -0.80 -11.45
N ASN A 440 13.51 -1.81 -12.25
CA ASN A 440 12.94 -3.16 -12.17
C ASN A 440 13.15 -3.83 -10.78
N ARG A 441 14.29 -3.63 -10.13
CA ARG A 441 14.51 -4.14 -8.76
C ARG A 441 13.57 -3.50 -7.73
N PHE A 442 13.12 -2.28 -8.00
CA PHE A 442 12.14 -1.54 -7.21
C PHE A 442 10.71 -1.68 -7.75
N LEU A 443 10.48 -2.70 -8.60
CA LEU A 443 9.18 -3.11 -9.12
C LEU A 443 8.53 -2.06 -10.05
N PHE A 444 9.33 -1.30 -10.78
CA PHE A 444 8.88 -0.48 -11.90
C PHE A 444 9.17 -1.23 -13.21
N THR A 445 8.14 -1.74 -13.85
CA THR A 445 8.22 -2.44 -15.12
C THR A 445 8.49 -1.47 -16.27
N LYS A 446 8.73 -2.00 -17.47
CA LYS A 446 8.93 -1.17 -18.67
C LYS A 446 7.76 -0.23 -18.94
N GLU A 447 6.55 -0.65 -18.60
CA GLU A 447 5.31 0.12 -18.78
C GLU A 447 5.22 1.32 -17.80
N ASP A 448 5.87 1.20 -16.64
CA ASP A 448 5.87 2.25 -15.62
C ASP A 448 6.91 3.35 -15.87
N TRP A 449 7.92 3.11 -16.70
CA TRP A 449 9.03 4.06 -16.85
C TRP A 449 8.60 5.42 -17.43
N ASP A 450 7.61 5.40 -18.32
CA ASP A 450 7.03 6.60 -18.94
C ASP A 450 5.84 7.19 -18.15
N LYS A 451 5.47 6.57 -17.05
CA LYS A 451 4.38 7.03 -16.19
C LYS A 451 4.78 8.31 -15.45
N SER A 452 3.91 9.30 -15.41
CA SER A 452 4.13 10.52 -14.62
C SER A 452 4.19 10.21 -13.12
N CYS A 453 5.12 10.84 -12.40
CA CYS A 453 5.24 10.70 -10.95
C CYS A 453 3.98 11.15 -10.19
N ASN A 454 3.18 12.06 -10.77
CA ASN A 454 1.88 12.45 -10.19
C ASN A 454 0.86 11.30 -10.18
N ALA A 455 0.94 10.37 -11.15
CA ALA A 455 0.03 9.24 -11.25
C ALA A 455 0.42 8.06 -10.33
N LEU A 456 1.52 8.16 -9.60
CA LEU A 456 1.99 7.13 -8.69
C LEU A 456 1.21 7.14 -7.38
N SER A 457 0.87 5.95 -6.89
CA SER A 457 0.36 5.75 -5.53
C SER A 457 1.43 6.11 -4.49
N GLY A 458 1.03 6.36 -3.24
CA GLY A 458 1.97 6.66 -2.16
C GLY A 458 3.03 5.57 -1.96
N GLY A 459 2.67 4.29 -2.09
CA GLY A 459 3.62 3.18 -2.03
C GLY A 459 4.60 3.16 -3.21
N GLU A 460 4.15 3.49 -4.43
CA GLU A 460 5.00 3.63 -5.61
C GLU A 460 5.95 4.82 -5.46
N LYS A 461 5.46 5.97 -4.98
CA LYS A 461 6.30 7.14 -4.68
C LYS A 461 7.39 6.78 -3.65
N MET A 462 7.06 6.03 -2.60
CA MET A 462 8.04 5.56 -1.62
C MET A 462 9.10 4.64 -2.27
N ARG A 463 8.69 3.70 -3.10
CA ARG A 463 9.60 2.81 -3.82
C ARG A 463 10.54 3.58 -4.75
N LEU A 464 9.99 4.55 -5.49
CA LEU A 464 10.77 5.41 -6.38
C LEU A 464 11.79 6.24 -5.59
N MET A 465 11.36 6.81 -4.46
CA MET A 465 12.25 7.59 -3.59
C MET A 465 13.38 6.72 -3.01
N LEU A 466 13.09 5.50 -2.56
CA LEU A 466 14.10 4.54 -2.13
C LEU A 466 15.03 4.14 -3.30
N CYS A 467 14.48 3.98 -4.51
CA CYS A 467 15.26 3.76 -5.71
C CYS A 467 16.23 4.91 -5.96
N CYS A 468 15.80 6.14 -5.93
CA CYS A 468 16.61 7.34 -6.13
C CYS A 468 17.69 7.52 -5.06
N THR A 469 17.39 7.19 -3.81
CA THR A 469 18.28 7.44 -2.67
C THR A 469 19.31 6.33 -2.42
N GLY A 470 19.04 5.09 -2.81
CA GLY A 470 19.90 3.93 -2.57
C GLY A 470 21.28 3.95 -3.27
N HIS A 471 21.55 4.88 -4.18
CA HIS A 471 22.84 5.00 -4.90
C HIS A 471 23.84 5.99 -4.29
N ARG A 472 23.47 6.63 -3.23
CA ARG A 472 24.34 7.65 -2.65
C ARG A 472 25.20 7.02 -1.57
N THR A 473 26.36 6.50 -1.94
CA THR A 473 27.43 6.10 -1.01
C THR A 473 27.72 7.22 0.00
N LYS A 474 27.81 6.86 1.29
CA LYS A 474 28.15 7.72 2.43
C LYS A 474 27.04 8.65 2.92
N ARG A 475 25.89 8.14 3.37
CA ARG A 475 24.78 9.00 3.83
C ARG A 475 24.16 8.51 5.14
N ILE A 476 23.72 9.47 5.94
CA ILE A 476 22.79 9.27 7.03
C ILE A 476 21.39 9.25 6.42
N CYS A 477 20.67 8.14 6.50
CA CYS A 477 19.25 8.14 6.17
C CYS A 477 18.48 8.60 7.40
N VAL A 478 17.87 9.76 7.31
CA VAL A 478 16.93 10.27 8.31
C VAL A 478 15.56 10.24 7.68
N GLY A 479 14.65 9.47 8.24
CA GLY A 479 13.30 9.39 7.70
C GLY A 479 12.34 8.71 8.66
N ARG A 480 11.08 9.04 8.52
CA ARG A 480 9.98 8.40 9.22
C ARG A 480 9.50 7.22 8.36
N LEU A 481 10.34 6.19 8.26
CA LEU A 481 9.94 4.92 7.66
C LEU A 481 8.95 4.22 8.60
N LYS A 482 7.65 4.29 8.32
CA LYS A 482 6.74 3.24 8.73
C LYS A 482 7.06 2.06 7.82
N MET A 483 7.91 1.13 8.26
CA MET A 483 7.91 -0.19 7.65
C MET A 483 6.59 -0.87 8.04
N LEU A 484 5.85 -1.21 7.05
CA LEU A 484 4.71 -2.11 7.05
C LEU A 484 5.11 -3.52 7.46
#